data_dd945bfda658a5a41d6a41cf68d9a11e
#
_entry.id   dd945bfda658a5a41d6a41cf68d9a11e
#
_cell.length_a   1.000
_cell.length_b   1.000
_cell.length_c   1.000
_cell.angle_alpha   90.00
_cell.angle_beta   90.00
_cell.angle_gamma   90.00
#
_symmetry.space_group_name_H-M   'P 1'
#
loop_
_entity.id
_entity.type
_entity.pdbx_description
1 polymer ?
#
loop_
_entity_poly.entity_id
_entity_poly.type
_entity_poly.pdbx_seq_one_letter_code
_entity_poly.pdbx_strand_id
1 'polypeptide(L)'
;MNGHVGGEAHSRYLMELSFLPAGARVLDMGAGDGQTVRLLKTLGYEAEGIDLNPAQDVTGGDYLHAPYADESFDGIISECSFYTSGNVPLALKEAARMLKKGGKLAFSDVCSDVVALLGDVRAAGFACRHIEDLSEEWKAYYLEALWKEDNVPTGKGLSYILMICERM
;
A
#
# COMPACT_ATOMS: atom_id res chain seq x y z
N MET A 1 -3.77 17.52 2.90
CA MET A 1 -4.79 16.46 3.10
C MET A 1 -4.14 15.31 3.86
N ASN A 2 -4.63 15.00 5.04
CA ASN A 2 -4.10 13.87 5.81
C ASN A 2 -4.95 12.64 5.44
N GLY A 3 -4.32 11.65 4.81
CA GLY A 3 -4.97 10.40 4.45
C GLY A 3 -4.95 10.10 2.94
N HIS A 4 -5.40 8.91 2.60
CA HIS A 4 -5.54 8.39 1.24
C HIS A 4 -7.01 8.31 0.83
N VAL A 5 -7.28 8.01 -0.43
CA VAL A 5 -8.64 7.83 -0.98
C VAL A 5 -9.40 6.78 -0.17
N GLY A 6 -10.62 7.10 0.24
CA GLY A 6 -11.47 6.22 1.04
C GLY A 6 -11.12 6.07 2.51
N GLY A 7 -9.98 6.63 2.97
CA GLY A 7 -9.59 6.65 4.38
C GLY A 7 -9.62 5.27 5.05
N GLU A 8 -10.00 5.23 6.33
CA GLU A 8 -10.04 3.99 7.12
C GLU A 8 -10.91 2.88 6.51
N ALA A 9 -12.01 3.22 5.85
CA ALA A 9 -12.88 2.22 5.21
C ALA A 9 -12.16 1.50 4.06
N HIS A 10 -11.31 2.21 3.33
CA HIS A 10 -10.50 1.63 2.26
C HIS A 10 -9.42 0.69 2.82
N SER A 11 -8.71 1.10 3.87
CA SER A 11 -7.73 0.24 4.54
C SER A 11 -8.36 -1.04 5.08
N ARG A 12 -9.56 -0.94 5.69
CA ARG A 12 -10.34 -2.12 6.14
C ARG A 12 -10.65 -3.05 4.97
N TYR A 13 -11.13 -2.51 3.87
CA TYR A 13 -11.47 -3.29 2.68
C TYR A 13 -10.26 -4.02 2.09
N LEU A 14 -9.10 -3.35 1.98
CA LEU A 14 -7.84 -3.98 1.59
C LEU A 14 -7.49 -5.17 2.48
N MET A 15 -7.62 -4.99 3.81
CA MET A 15 -7.29 -6.05 4.76
C MET A 15 -8.28 -7.21 4.71
N GLU A 16 -9.58 -6.94 4.54
CA GLU A 16 -10.60 -7.98 4.33
C GLU A 16 -10.29 -8.84 3.10
N LEU A 17 -9.95 -8.20 1.97
CA LEU A 17 -9.58 -8.90 0.73
C LEU A 17 -8.26 -9.68 0.84
N SER A 18 -7.39 -9.32 1.77
CA SER A 18 -6.12 -10.03 1.98
C SER A 18 -6.28 -11.40 2.64
N PHE A 19 -7.39 -11.63 3.35
CA PHE A 19 -7.67 -12.85 4.10
C PHE A 19 -6.57 -13.24 5.10
N LEU A 20 -5.84 -12.27 5.64
CA LEU A 20 -4.85 -12.52 6.66
C LEU A 20 -5.51 -12.93 7.99
N PRO A 21 -4.97 -13.93 8.70
CA PRO A 21 -5.52 -14.35 9.99
C PRO A 21 -5.30 -13.29 11.08
N ALA A 22 -6.14 -13.28 12.08
CA ALA A 22 -5.93 -12.47 13.27
C ALA A 22 -4.56 -12.78 13.92
N GLY A 23 -3.88 -11.75 14.42
CA GLY A 23 -2.53 -11.87 14.96
C GLY A 23 -1.41 -11.91 13.91
N ALA A 24 -1.73 -11.86 12.62
CA ALA A 24 -0.70 -11.76 11.58
C ALA A 24 0.16 -10.52 11.77
N ARG A 25 1.46 -10.66 11.51
CA ARG A 25 2.41 -9.53 11.54
C ARG A 25 2.35 -8.77 10.23
N VAL A 26 1.97 -7.49 10.29
CA VAL A 26 1.71 -6.64 9.12
C VAL A 26 2.58 -5.39 9.16
N LEU A 27 3.24 -5.07 8.05
CA LEU A 27 3.97 -3.83 7.84
C LEU A 27 3.18 -2.88 6.93
N ASP A 28 3.07 -1.63 7.34
CA ASP A 28 2.59 -0.53 6.50
C ASP A 28 3.79 0.18 5.85
N MET A 29 3.95 0.03 4.53
CA MET A 29 5.02 0.67 3.76
C MET A 29 4.55 2.03 3.24
N GLY A 30 5.09 3.10 3.83
CA GLY A 30 4.65 4.49 3.61
C GLY A 30 3.57 4.89 4.60
N ALA A 31 3.78 4.59 5.88
CA ALA A 31 2.78 4.70 6.94
C ALA A 31 2.42 6.14 7.34
N GLY A 32 3.19 7.14 6.90
CA GLY A 32 2.92 8.55 7.13
C GLY A 32 2.61 8.90 8.59
N ASP A 33 1.38 9.33 8.85
CA ASP A 33 0.91 9.69 10.20
C ASP A 33 0.51 8.49 11.10
N GLY A 34 0.65 7.26 10.59
CA GLY A 34 0.38 6.02 11.34
C GLY A 34 -1.08 5.66 11.54
N GLN A 35 -2.02 6.32 10.85
CA GLN A 35 -3.45 6.00 10.98
C GLN A 35 -3.75 4.55 10.64
N THR A 36 -3.22 4.05 9.51
CA THR A 36 -3.41 2.65 9.09
C THR A 36 -2.78 1.68 10.09
N VAL A 37 -1.59 1.98 10.62
CA VAL A 37 -0.96 1.15 11.67
C VAL A 37 -1.85 1.03 12.91
N ARG A 38 -2.41 2.16 13.39
CA ARG A 38 -3.33 2.15 14.54
C ARG A 38 -4.60 1.36 14.25
N LEU A 39 -5.17 1.52 13.06
CA LEU A 39 -6.32 0.75 12.62
C LEU A 39 -6.03 -0.75 12.62
N LEU A 40 -4.91 -1.18 12.03
CA LEU A 40 -4.50 -2.59 11.97
C LEU A 40 -4.39 -3.20 13.37
N LYS A 41 -3.83 -2.46 14.33
CA LYS A 41 -3.77 -2.90 15.75
C LYS A 41 -5.17 -3.10 16.34
N THR A 42 -6.13 -2.21 16.04
CA THR A 42 -7.52 -2.38 16.51
C THR A 42 -8.23 -3.57 15.85
N LEU A 43 -7.79 -3.96 14.66
CA LEU A 43 -8.29 -5.16 13.95
C LEU A 43 -7.63 -6.47 14.45
N GLY A 44 -6.69 -6.37 15.39
CA GLY A 44 -6.05 -7.54 16.00
C GLY A 44 -4.78 -8.02 15.29
N TYR A 45 -4.18 -7.19 14.43
CA TYR A 45 -2.88 -7.48 13.79
C TYR A 45 -1.71 -6.99 14.65
N GLU A 46 -0.56 -7.65 14.54
CA GLU A 46 0.73 -7.13 15.02
C GLU A 46 1.28 -6.17 13.96
N ALA A 47 0.88 -4.91 14.04
CA ALA A 47 1.17 -3.91 13.02
C ALA A 47 2.31 -2.97 13.41
N GLU A 48 3.16 -2.69 12.44
CA GLU A 48 4.19 -1.64 12.47
C GLU A 48 4.21 -0.90 11.13
N GLY A 49 4.81 0.28 11.09
CA GLY A 49 4.90 1.10 9.90
C GLY A 49 6.30 1.66 9.69
N ILE A 50 6.63 1.96 8.43
CA ILE A 50 7.86 2.63 8.04
C ILE A 50 7.56 3.78 7.09
N ASP A 51 8.18 4.94 7.32
CA ASP A 51 8.04 6.13 6.48
C ASP A 51 9.29 7.01 6.56
N LEU A 52 9.57 7.78 5.49
CA LEU A 52 10.66 8.77 5.47
C LEU A 52 10.40 9.94 6.43
N ASN A 53 9.13 10.28 6.65
CA ASN A 53 8.68 11.35 7.55
C ASN A 53 7.71 10.78 8.60
N PRO A 54 8.20 9.96 9.53
CA PRO A 54 7.35 9.16 10.40
C PRO A 54 6.66 9.99 11.48
N ALA A 55 5.43 9.56 11.82
CA ALA A 55 4.81 9.94 13.09
C ALA A 55 5.49 9.23 14.27
N GLN A 56 5.10 9.58 15.50
CA GLN A 56 5.74 9.10 16.73
C GLN A 56 5.77 7.56 16.86
N ASP A 57 4.76 6.87 16.33
CA ASP A 57 4.58 5.42 16.41
C ASP A 57 4.90 4.68 15.10
N VAL A 58 5.62 5.35 14.20
CA VAL A 58 6.09 4.82 12.91
C VAL A 58 7.62 4.83 12.89
N THR A 59 8.22 3.78 12.35
CA THR A 59 9.67 3.70 12.17
C THR A 59 10.14 4.65 11.07
N GLY A 60 11.15 5.48 11.37
CA GLY A 60 11.79 6.33 10.36
C GLY A 60 12.72 5.52 9.47
N GLY A 61 12.51 5.59 8.15
CA GLY A 61 13.38 4.92 7.20
C GLY A 61 12.81 4.87 5.79
N ASP A 62 13.69 4.52 4.85
CA ASP A 62 13.36 4.30 3.45
C ASP A 62 12.93 2.83 3.26
N TYR A 63 11.67 2.60 2.93
CA TYR A 63 11.18 1.24 2.67
C TYR A 63 11.77 0.61 1.40
N LEU A 64 12.37 1.39 0.49
CA LEU A 64 13.12 0.83 -0.64
C LEU A 64 14.40 0.12 -0.19
N HIS A 65 14.84 0.33 1.05
CA HIS A 65 15.99 -0.29 1.70
C HIS A 65 15.64 -0.58 3.16
N ALA A 66 14.51 -1.23 3.39
CA ALA A 66 13.94 -1.41 4.71
C ALA A 66 14.84 -2.24 5.65
N PRO A 67 15.00 -1.85 6.92
CA PRO A 67 15.90 -2.50 7.88
C PRO A 67 15.27 -3.76 8.52
N TYR A 68 14.42 -4.44 7.79
CA TYR A 68 13.76 -5.67 8.24
C TYR A 68 14.37 -6.90 7.59
N ALA A 69 14.37 -8.00 8.33
CA ALA A 69 14.84 -9.29 7.83
C ALA A 69 13.94 -9.84 6.72
N ASP A 70 14.51 -10.69 5.90
CA ASP A 70 13.75 -11.47 4.91
C ASP A 70 12.69 -12.31 5.61
N GLU A 71 11.55 -12.51 4.97
CA GLU A 71 10.48 -13.39 5.44
C GLU A 71 9.98 -13.10 6.86
N SER A 72 9.96 -11.81 7.26
CA SER A 72 9.59 -11.39 8.62
C SER A 72 8.12 -11.01 8.79
N PHE A 73 7.37 -10.79 7.69
CA PHE A 73 5.97 -10.38 7.73
C PHE A 73 5.04 -11.39 7.07
N ASP A 74 3.83 -11.50 7.62
CA ASP A 74 2.73 -12.27 7.03
C ASP A 74 1.97 -11.45 5.99
N GLY A 75 1.90 -10.14 6.20
CA GLY A 75 1.27 -9.18 5.31
C GLY A 75 2.02 -7.86 5.20
N ILE A 76 1.85 -7.21 4.07
CA ILE A 76 2.26 -5.82 3.85
C ILE A 76 1.06 -5.07 3.28
N ILE A 77 0.81 -3.87 3.80
CA ILE A 77 -0.12 -2.90 3.22
C ILE A 77 0.66 -1.70 2.71
N SER A 78 0.21 -1.10 1.60
CA SER A 78 0.73 0.18 1.12
C SER A 78 -0.35 0.94 0.37
N GLU A 79 -0.57 2.18 0.74
CA GLU A 79 -1.62 3.02 0.19
C GLU A 79 -1.04 4.35 -0.29
N CYS A 80 -1.18 4.64 -1.61
CA CYS A 80 -0.70 5.86 -2.25
C CYS A 80 0.81 6.16 -2.02
N SER A 81 1.66 5.16 -1.93
CA SER A 81 3.05 5.32 -1.56
C SER A 81 4.06 4.83 -2.60
N PHE A 82 3.83 3.69 -3.25
CA PHE A 82 4.80 3.11 -4.17
C PHE A 82 5.07 4.00 -5.39
N TYR A 83 4.02 4.60 -5.95
CA TYR A 83 4.18 5.53 -7.09
C TYR A 83 5.04 6.74 -6.72
N THR A 84 4.82 7.32 -5.54
CA THR A 84 5.57 8.49 -5.06
C THR A 84 7.02 8.20 -4.73
N SER A 85 7.39 6.93 -4.51
CA SER A 85 8.78 6.51 -4.32
C SER A 85 9.65 6.71 -5.57
N GLY A 86 9.01 6.83 -6.75
CA GLY A 86 9.68 6.90 -8.04
C GLY A 86 10.30 5.57 -8.50
N ASN A 87 10.15 4.48 -7.73
CA ASN A 87 10.71 3.17 -8.07
C ASN A 87 9.80 2.01 -7.62
N VAL A 88 8.66 1.90 -8.27
CA VAL A 88 7.68 0.83 -7.99
C VAL A 88 8.27 -0.58 -8.09
N PRO A 89 9.11 -0.92 -9.08
CA PRO A 89 9.74 -2.25 -9.15
C PRO A 89 10.58 -2.57 -7.91
N LEU A 90 11.34 -1.61 -7.37
CA LEU A 90 12.14 -1.81 -6.16
C LEU A 90 11.25 -1.93 -4.92
N ALA A 91 10.20 -1.12 -4.80
CA ALA A 91 9.23 -1.23 -3.71
C ALA A 91 8.57 -2.62 -3.66
N LEU A 92 8.16 -3.14 -4.81
CA LEU A 92 7.60 -4.49 -4.94
C LEU A 92 8.62 -5.57 -4.58
N LYS A 93 9.89 -5.41 -5.00
CA LYS A 93 10.96 -6.35 -4.67
C LYS A 93 11.26 -6.38 -3.17
N GLU A 94 11.31 -5.22 -2.51
CA GLU A 94 11.50 -5.13 -1.06
C GLU A 94 10.30 -5.71 -0.30
N ALA A 95 9.07 -5.45 -0.75
CA ALA A 95 7.89 -6.09 -0.19
C ALA A 95 7.98 -7.62 -0.31
N ALA A 96 8.35 -8.15 -1.48
CA ALA A 96 8.53 -9.58 -1.67
C ALA A 96 9.62 -10.18 -0.77
N ARG A 97 10.74 -9.46 -0.57
CA ARG A 97 11.82 -9.90 0.31
C ARG A 97 11.35 -10.07 1.76
N MET A 98 10.62 -9.07 2.26
CA MET A 98 10.18 -9.03 3.66
C MET A 98 9.00 -9.96 3.95
N LEU A 99 8.18 -10.29 2.95
CA LEU A 99 7.05 -11.20 3.11
C LEU A 99 7.52 -12.66 3.20
N LYS A 100 6.88 -13.43 4.07
CA LYS A 100 6.96 -14.90 4.06
C LYS A 100 6.35 -15.44 2.76
N LYS A 101 6.73 -16.67 2.36
CA LYS A 101 6.06 -17.37 1.25
C LYS A 101 4.57 -17.52 1.55
N GLY A 102 3.72 -17.24 0.58
CA GLY A 102 2.26 -17.18 0.76
C GLY A 102 1.74 -15.93 1.45
N GLY A 103 2.65 -15.05 1.93
CA GLY A 103 2.30 -13.76 2.51
C GLY A 103 1.61 -12.85 1.51
N LYS A 104 0.85 -11.88 2.00
CA LYS A 104 0.00 -11.00 1.19
C LYS A 104 0.56 -9.58 1.13
N LEU A 105 0.61 -9.04 -0.09
CA LEU A 105 0.75 -7.61 -0.34
C LEU A 105 -0.62 -7.07 -0.73
N ALA A 106 -1.17 -6.21 0.10
CA ALA A 106 -2.40 -5.46 -0.16
C ALA A 106 -2.03 -4.01 -0.46
N PHE A 107 -2.20 -3.55 -1.68
CA PHE A 107 -1.85 -2.17 -2.00
C PHE A 107 -2.85 -1.50 -2.94
N SER A 108 -2.93 -0.18 -2.83
CA SER A 108 -3.67 0.67 -3.74
C SER A 108 -2.84 1.88 -4.10
N ASP A 109 -2.73 2.17 -5.39
CA ASP A 109 -1.91 3.28 -5.87
C ASP A 109 -2.31 3.71 -7.28
N VAL A 110 -1.80 4.85 -7.70
CA VAL A 110 -1.90 5.31 -9.08
C VAL A 110 -0.87 4.60 -9.95
N CYS A 111 -1.23 4.35 -11.20
CA CYS A 111 -0.30 3.91 -12.23
C CYS A 111 -0.67 4.48 -13.59
N SER A 112 0.31 4.64 -14.46
CA SER A 112 0.13 5.09 -15.85
C SER A 112 -0.17 3.94 -16.81
N ASP A 113 0.19 2.71 -16.44
CA ASP A 113 0.02 1.51 -17.25
C ASP A 113 -0.19 0.29 -16.36
N VAL A 114 -1.42 -0.22 -16.34
CA VAL A 114 -1.82 -1.39 -15.52
C VAL A 114 -1.11 -2.66 -16.00
N VAL A 115 -0.87 -2.80 -17.31
CA VAL A 115 -0.19 -3.99 -17.87
C VAL A 115 1.28 -4.01 -17.44
N ALA A 116 1.94 -2.86 -17.48
CA ALA A 116 3.31 -2.72 -16.97
C ALA A 116 3.38 -3.01 -15.47
N LEU A 117 2.45 -2.48 -14.67
CA LEU A 117 2.38 -2.74 -13.23
C LEU A 117 2.20 -4.23 -12.93
N LEU A 118 1.33 -4.93 -13.66
CA LEU A 118 1.17 -6.39 -13.52
C LEU A 118 2.45 -7.15 -13.91
N GLY A 119 3.20 -6.65 -14.88
CA GLY A 119 4.53 -7.15 -15.24
C GLY A 119 5.52 -7.03 -14.09
N ASP A 120 5.59 -5.86 -13.46
CA ASP A 120 6.46 -5.59 -12.31
C ASP A 120 6.08 -6.44 -11.08
N VAL A 121 4.79 -6.59 -10.80
CA VAL A 121 4.26 -7.48 -9.74
C VAL A 121 4.75 -8.91 -9.94
N ARG A 122 4.62 -9.44 -11.17
CA ARG A 122 5.09 -10.79 -11.51
C ARG A 122 6.61 -10.91 -11.42
N ALA A 123 7.34 -9.92 -11.93
CA ALA A 123 8.81 -9.90 -11.89
C ALA A 123 9.37 -9.85 -10.46
N ALA A 124 8.65 -9.24 -9.53
CA ALA A 124 8.99 -9.22 -8.10
C ALA A 124 8.69 -10.54 -7.37
N GLY A 125 8.07 -11.53 -8.03
CA GLY A 125 7.75 -12.84 -7.45
C GLY A 125 6.36 -12.94 -6.82
N PHE A 126 5.43 -12.09 -7.24
CA PHE A 126 4.04 -12.12 -6.81
C PHE A 126 3.11 -12.76 -7.84
N ALA A 127 2.06 -13.41 -7.34
CA ALA A 127 0.86 -13.70 -8.12
C ALA A 127 -0.24 -12.70 -7.72
N CYS A 128 -0.78 -11.97 -8.68
CA CYS A 128 -1.96 -11.13 -8.46
C CYS A 128 -3.18 -12.04 -8.23
N ARG A 129 -3.83 -11.90 -7.06
CA ARG A 129 -5.01 -12.69 -6.66
C ARG A 129 -6.30 -11.92 -6.82
N HIS A 130 -6.23 -10.60 -6.70
CA HIS A 130 -7.35 -9.70 -6.85
C HIS A 130 -6.89 -8.37 -7.42
N ILE A 131 -7.68 -7.75 -8.28
CA ILE A 131 -7.42 -6.43 -8.84
C ILE A 131 -8.75 -5.70 -9.05
N GLU A 132 -8.80 -4.44 -8.67
CA GLU A 132 -9.92 -3.53 -8.91
C GLU A 132 -9.42 -2.21 -9.48
N ASP A 133 -10.15 -1.66 -10.44
CA ASP A 133 -9.94 -0.29 -10.92
C ASP A 133 -10.89 0.65 -10.17
N LEU A 134 -10.33 1.48 -9.30
CA LEU A 134 -11.03 2.46 -8.48
C LEU A 134 -10.81 3.90 -9.00
N SER A 135 -10.50 4.05 -10.29
CA SER A 135 -10.15 5.34 -10.89
C SER A 135 -11.29 6.36 -10.81
N GLU A 136 -12.54 5.92 -10.89
CA GLU A 136 -13.69 6.84 -10.78
C GLU A 136 -13.89 7.37 -9.37
N GLU A 137 -13.75 6.52 -8.34
CA GLU A 137 -13.79 6.90 -6.93
C GLU A 137 -12.62 7.83 -6.58
N TRP A 138 -11.43 7.53 -7.10
CA TRP A 138 -10.24 8.35 -6.92
C TRP A 138 -10.41 9.75 -7.55
N LYS A 139 -10.93 9.83 -8.77
CA LYS A 139 -11.21 11.10 -9.44
C LYS A 139 -12.26 11.91 -8.67
N ALA A 140 -13.33 11.27 -8.20
CA ALA A 140 -14.36 11.93 -7.40
C ALA A 140 -13.79 12.52 -6.10
N TYR A 141 -12.94 11.76 -5.39
CA TYR A 141 -12.25 12.21 -4.18
C TYR A 141 -11.38 13.45 -4.44
N TYR A 142 -10.60 13.44 -5.53
CA TYR A 142 -9.75 14.56 -5.88
C TYR A 142 -10.51 15.77 -6.42
N LEU A 143 -11.61 15.59 -7.12
CA LEU A 143 -12.48 16.69 -7.51
C LEU A 143 -13.08 17.40 -6.27
N GLU A 144 -13.49 16.64 -5.27
CA GLU A 144 -13.95 17.20 -4.00
C GLU A 144 -12.83 17.98 -3.27
N ALA A 145 -11.61 17.47 -3.32
CA ALA A 145 -10.44 18.14 -2.74
C ALA A 145 -10.08 19.43 -3.49
N LEU A 146 -10.19 19.46 -4.81
CA LEU A 146 -10.00 20.69 -5.63
C LEU A 146 -10.97 21.81 -5.24
N TRP A 147 -12.22 21.45 -4.90
CA TRP A 147 -13.20 22.44 -4.42
C TRP A 147 -12.81 23.04 -3.06
N LYS A 148 -11.91 22.39 -2.31
CA LYS A 148 -11.39 22.82 -1.01
C LYS A 148 -10.02 23.51 -1.09
N GLU A 149 -9.58 23.93 -2.28
CA GLU A 149 -8.30 24.63 -2.54
C GLU A 149 -7.01 23.81 -2.29
N ASP A 150 -7.10 22.50 -2.24
CA ASP A 150 -5.92 21.62 -2.13
C ASP A 150 -5.24 21.42 -3.51
N ASN A 151 -3.90 21.52 -3.55
CA ASN A 151 -3.11 21.23 -4.75
C ASN A 151 -3.23 19.75 -5.12
N VAL A 152 -4.03 19.46 -6.14
CA VAL A 152 -4.24 18.09 -6.62
C VAL A 152 -3.46 17.86 -7.90
N PRO A 153 -2.68 16.78 -8.02
CA PRO A 153 -2.09 16.38 -9.27
C PRO A 153 -3.20 16.11 -10.30
N THR A 154 -3.26 16.90 -11.35
CA THR A 154 -4.17 16.64 -12.48
C THR A 154 -3.65 15.42 -13.24
N GLY A 155 -4.02 14.23 -12.78
CA GLY A 155 -3.58 12.95 -13.34
C GLY A 155 -4.28 12.60 -14.65
N LYS A 156 -4.06 13.37 -15.73
CA LYS A 156 -4.43 12.90 -17.06
C LYS A 156 -3.66 11.61 -17.37
N GLY A 157 -4.38 10.51 -17.58
CA GLY A 157 -3.80 9.22 -17.96
C GLY A 157 -3.32 8.35 -16.81
N LEU A 158 -3.71 8.66 -15.55
CA LEU A 158 -3.49 7.77 -14.41
C LEU A 158 -4.75 6.97 -14.08
N SER A 159 -4.54 5.70 -13.75
CA SER A 159 -5.54 4.83 -13.11
C SER A 159 -5.21 4.69 -11.63
N TYR A 160 -6.22 4.48 -10.79
CA TYR A 160 -6.07 4.12 -9.39
C TYR A 160 -6.48 2.66 -9.20
N ILE A 161 -5.52 1.82 -8.86
CA ILE A 161 -5.67 0.37 -8.84
C ILE A 161 -5.49 -0.15 -7.41
N LEU A 162 -6.40 -1.03 -6.99
CA LEU A 162 -6.28 -1.85 -5.80
C LEU A 162 -5.85 -3.25 -6.20
N MET A 163 -4.86 -3.81 -5.51
CA MET A 163 -4.38 -5.17 -5.73
C MET A 163 -4.17 -5.93 -4.44
N ILE A 164 -4.50 -7.22 -4.47
CA ILE A 164 -4.03 -8.21 -3.50
C ILE A 164 -3.13 -9.18 -4.23
N CYS A 165 -1.88 -9.25 -3.79
CA CYS A 165 -0.85 -10.08 -4.37
C CYS A 165 -0.35 -11.09 -3.34
N GLU A 166 -0.01 -12.30 -3.78
CA GLU A 166 0.53 -13.35 -2.93
C GLU A 166 1.98 -13.63 -3.32
N ARG A 167 2.89 -13.64 -2.36
CA ARG A 167 4.27 -14.03 -2.58
C ARG A 167 4.37 -15.52 -2.91
N MET A 168 4.98 -15.84 -4.05
CA MET A 168 5.18 -17.21 -4.53
C MET A 168 6.40 -17.87 -3.89
#